data_8396f0f7533142449170faf3ce7a6256
#
_entry.id   8396f0f7533142449170faf3ce7a6256
#
_cell.length_a   1.000
_cell.length_b   1.000
_cell.length_c   1.000
_cell.angle_alpha   90.00
_cell.angle_beta   90.00
_cell.angle_gamma   90.00
#
_symmetry.space_group_name_H-M   'P 1'
#
loop_
_entity.id
_entity.type
_entity.pdbx_description
1 polymer ?
#
loop_
_entity_poly.entity_id
_entity_poly.type
_entity_poly.pdbx_seq_one_letter_code
_entity_poly.pdbx_strand_id
1 'polypeptide(L)'
;IKRELPVVWFECVRLLEAYIEEFRPRMVLSVGQGYPIPPVLIERIGINLCSGPDNTGEIDLYEEPIFPQGPAAYFSTFPYQAMHDRLQAEGIPVRYHFEAGQNQCNCVLYSALHLAATHYSGMTAGFIHVPMLPDSEKGIQGMNLEHTARAILCCVEEAAKALRRPVRTLEQYRENL
;
A
#
# COMPACT_ATOMS: atom_id res chain seq x y z
N ILE A 1 14.68 4.91 -1.83
CA ILE A 1 15.17 3.88 -0.88
C ILE A 1 14.25 2.69 -0.99
N LYS A 2 14.78 1.48 -1.08
CA LYS A 2 14.03 0.23 -1.06
C LYS A 2 14.40 -0.58 0.18
N ARG A 3 13.42 -1.15 0.83
CA ARG A 3 13.58 -2.04 1.99
C ARG A 3 12.61 -3.20 1.86
N GLU A 4 13.00 -4.35 2.36
CA GLU A 4 12.17 -5.52 2.46
C GLU A 4 11.64 -5.63 3.89
N LEU A 5 10.38 -6.02 4.01
CA LEU A 5 9.74 -6.33 5.29
C LEU A 5 9.43 -7.82 5.34
N PRO A 6 9.71 -8.49 6.45
CA PRO A 6 9.33 -9.89 6.61
C PRO A 6 7.81 -10.02 6.75
N VAL A 7 7.27 -11.16 6.29
CA VAL A 7 5.86 -11.52 6.51
C VAL A 7 5.75 -12.20 7.87
N VAL A 8 6.08 -11.45 8.92
CA VAL A 8 6.11 -11.89 10.32
C VAL A 8 5.40 -10.83 11.17
N TRP A 9 4.45 -11.27 12.00
CA TRP A 9 3.68 -10.38 12.87
C TRP A 9 4.60 -9.54 13.77
N PHE A 10 4.20 -8.31 14.02
CA PHE A 10 4.89 -7.28 14.79
C PHE A 10 6.25 -6.86 14.20
N GLU A 11 7.05 -7.80 13.66
CA GLU A 11 8.37 -7.48 13.11
C GLU A 11 8.27 -6.61 11.84
N CYS A 12 7.29 -6.86 10.98
CA CYS A 12 7.06 -6.02 9.80
C CYS A 12 6.75 -4.57 10.18
N VAL A 13 5.96 -4.34 11.23
CA VAL A 13 5.63 -2.99 11.73
C VAL A 13 6.84 -2.35 12.40
N ARG A 14 7.52 -3.08 13.27
CA ARG A 14 8.72 -2.59 13.97
C ARG A 14 9.80 -2.12 12.98
N LEU A 15 10.04 -2.88 11.92
CA LEU A 15 11.00 -2.49 10.88
C LEU A 15 10.50 -1.33 10.04
N LEU A 16 9.20 -1.29 9.72
CA LEU A 16 8.59 -0.16 9.01
C LEU A 16 8.78 1.14 9.81
N GLU A 17 8.49 1.14 11.11
CA GLU A 17 8.68 2.26 12.01
C GLU A 17 10.14 2.71 12.06
N ALA A 18 11.07 1.75 12.21
CA ALA A 18 12.51 2.04 12.23
C ALA A 18 12.98 2.69 10.91
N TYR A 19 12.50 2.21 9.76
CA TYR A 19 12.85 2.81 8.47
C TYR A 19 12.23 4.19 8.28
N ILE A 20 10.99 4.41 8.72
CA ILE A 20 10.37 5.73 8.66
C ILE A 20 11.13 6.72 9.57
N GLU A 21 11.52 6.29 10.76
CA GLU A 21 12.31 7.10 11.68
C GLU A 21 13.70 7.44 11.11
N GLU A 22 14.39 6.46 10.53
CA GLU A 22 15.73 6.63 9.95
C GLU A 22 15.73 7.56 8.74
N PHE A 23 14.80 7.33 7.79
CA PHE A 23 14.83 7.99 6.49
C PHE A 23 13.94 9.22 6.39
N ARG A 24 13.01 9.41 7.32
CA ARG A 24 12.04 10.53 7.32
C ARG A 24 11.40 10.75 5.93
N PRO A 25 10.84 9.70 5.32
CA PRO A 25 10.37 9.80 3.95
C PRO A 25 9.13 10.72 3.85
N ARG A 26 8.98 11.39 2.72
CA ARG A 26 7.73 12.11 2.40
C ARG A 26 6.65 11.17 1.86
N MET A 27 7.03 9.95 1.48
CA MET A 27 6.15 8.99 0.87
C MET A 27 6.59 7.56 1.21
N VAL A 28 5.65 6.71 1.57
CA VAL A 28 5.84 5.27 1.78
C VAL A 28 4.91 4.52 0.83
N LEU A 29 5.45 3.92 -0.23
CA LEU A 29 4.73 2.97 -1.07
C LEU A 29 5.11 1.55 -0.67
N SER A 30 4.17 0.82 -0.11
CA SER A 30 4.33 -0.60 0.15
C SER A 30 3.82 -1.43 -1.04
N VAL A 31 4.51 -2.52 -1.31
CA VAL A 31 4.20 -3.42 -2.43
C VAL A 31 4.17 -4.85 -1.90
N GLY A 32 3.07 -5.54 -2.14
CA GLY A 32 2.92 -6.97 -1.83
C GLY A 32 2.63 -7.77 -3.07
N GLN A 33 3.05 -9.04 -3.07
CA GLN A 33 2.61 -9.98 -4.08
C GLN A 33 1.20 -10.48 -3.69
N GLY A 34 0.26 -10.32 -4.62
CA GLY A 34 -1.14 -10.66 -4.41
C GLY A 34 -1.55 -11.95 -5.14
N TYR A 35 -2.46 -11.85 -6.06
CA TYR A 35 -3.17 -12.96 -6.68
C TYR A 35 -2.46 -13.56 -7.89
N PRO A 36 -2.79 -14.81 -8.28
CA PRO A 36 -2.18 -15.52 -9.41
C PRO A 36 -2.57 -14.99 -10.79
N ILE A 37 -3.47 -14.01 -10.84
CA ILE A 37 -3.96 -13.39 -12.08
C ILE A 37 -3.87 -11.85 -11.99
N PRO A 38 -3.70 -11.13 -13.13
CA PRO A 38 -3.90 -9.69 -13.15
C PRO A 38 -5.31 -9.33 -12.67
N PRO A 39 -5.56 -8.13 -12.15
CA PRO A 39 -4.81 -6.88 -12.29
C PRO A 39 -3.89 -6.52 -11.12
N VAL A 40 -3.13 -5.43 -11.27
CA VAL A 40 -2.56 -4.68 -10.14
C VAL A 40 -3.69 -4.10 -9.30
N LEU A 41 -3.61 -4.23 -7.98
CA LEU A 41 -4.61 -3.71 -7.06
C LEU A 41 -4.06 -2.47 -6.34
N ILE A 42 -4.78 -1.36 -6.43
CA ILE A 42 -4.49 -0.15 -5.66
C ILE A 42 -5.34 -0.20 -4.40
N GLU A 43 -4.69 -0.46 -3.26
CA GLU A 43 -5.39 -0.59 -1.98
C GLU A 43 -5.84 0.77 -1.46
N ARG A 44 -7.13 0.86 -1.15
CA ARG A 44 -7.77 2.13 -0.76
C ARG A 44 -7.86 2.33 0.73
N ILE A 45 -7.97 1.27 1.51
CA ILE A 45 -8.28 1.32 2.94
C ILE A 45 -7.38 0.34 3.69
N GLY A 46 -6.77 0.82 4.77
CA GLY A 46 -6.17 -0.01 5.81
C GLY A 46 -7.10 -0.06 7.01
N ILE A 47 -7.46 -1.25 7.48
CA ILE A 47 -8.33 -1.47 8.64
C ILE A 47 -7.50 -1.80 9.88
N ASN A 48 -7.97 -1.39 11.06
CA ASN A 48 -7.30 -1.65 12.34
C ASN A 48 -7.60 -3.07 12.84
N LEU A 49 -7.23 -4.05 12.05
CA LEU A 49 -7.49 -5.45 12.33
C LEU A 49 -6.38 -6.32 11.74
N CYS A 50 -5.93 -7.30 12.49
CA CYS A 50 -5.03 -8.35 12.00
C CYS A 50 -5.56 -9.73 12.40
N SER A 51 -5.45 -10.67 11.45
CA SER A 51 -5.89 -12.05 11.60
C SER A 51 -5.06 -12.98 10.71
N GLY A 52 -4.93 -14.21 11.16
CA GLY A 52 -4.29 -15.30 10.43
C GLY A 52 -2.84 -15.54 10.86
N PRO A 53 -2.23 -16.61 10.33
CA PRO A 53 -0.85 -16.97 10.62
C PRO A 53 0.13 -16.03 9.90
N ASP A 54 1.35 -15.97 10.44
CA ASP A 54 2.49 -15.42 9.73
C ASP A 54 3.31 -16.54 9.02
N ASN A 55 4.37 -16.13 8.32
CA ASN A 55 5.20 -17.10 7.60
C ASN A 55 6.08 -17.98 8.51
N THR A 56 6.19 -17.68 9.79
CA THR A 56 6.87 -18.56 10.77
C THR A 56 5.97 -19.70 11.23
N GLY A 57 4.65 -19.49 11.18
CA GLY A 57 3.66 -20.39 11.74
C GLY A 57 3.63 -20.42 13.28
N GLU A 58 4.39 -19.53 13.93
CA GLU A 58 4.46 -19.45 15.40
C GLU A 58 3.33 -18.59 15.98
N ILE A 59 2.86 -17.61 15.21
CA ILE A 59 1.83 -16.67 15.63
C ILE A 59 0.66 -16.74 14.67
N ASP A 60 -0.51 -17.05 15.22
CA ASP A 60 -1.79 -17.03 14.51
C ASP A 60 -2.72 -16.07 15.28
N LEU A 61 -3.01 -14.91 14.70
CA LEU A 61 -3.84 -13.88 15.32
C LEU A 61 -5.30 -14.05 14.92
N TYR A 62 -6.20 -13.63 15.80
CA TYR A 62 -7.63 -13.63 15.52
C TYR A 62 -8.26 -12.29 15.89
N GLU A 63 -8.58 -11.50 14.87
CA GLU A 63 -9.28 -10.21 15.00
C GLU A 63 -8.66 -9.23 16.02
N GLU A 64 -7.32 -9.21 16.09
CA GLU A 64 -6.61 -8.32 16.99
C GLU A 64 -6.47 -6.91 16.42
N PRO A 65 -6.60 -5.84 17.21
CA PRO A 65 -6.33 -4.50 16.73
C PRO A 65 -4.83 -4.28 16.52
N ILE A 66 -4.45 -3.67 15.38
CA ILE A 66 -3.05 -3.32 15.11
C ILE A 66 -2.56 -2.25 16.09
N PHE A 67 -3.39 -1.22 16.32
CA PHE A 67 -3.16 -0.18 17.31
C PHE A 67 -4.43 -0.07 18.18
N PRO A 68 -4.42 -0.49 19.44
CA PRO A 68 -5.63 -0.51 20.31
C PRO A 68 -6.35 0.82 20.46
N GLN A 69 -5.63 1.94 20.36
CA GLN A 69 -6.17 3.30 20.45
C GLN A 69 -6.37 3.96 19.06
N GLY A 70 -6.07 3.25 17.98
CA GLY A 70 -6.21 3.76 16.61
C GLY A 70 -7.67 3.73 16.13
N PRO A 71 -8.03 4.55 15.13
CA PRO A 71 -9.36 4.50 14.51
C PRO A 71 -9.57 3.18 13.77
N ALA A 72 -10.83 2.84 13.48
CA ALA A 72 -11.18 1.59 12.79
C ALA A 72 -10.50 1.43 11.41
N ALA A 73 -10.24 2.53 10.70
CA ALA A 73 -9.63 2.49 9.39
C ALA A 73 -8.99 3.82 9.00
N TYR A 74 -8.07 3.77 8.04
CA TYR A 74 -7.53 4.92 7.32
C TYR A 74 -7.69 4.73 5.82
N PHE A 75 -7.98 5.82 5.11
CA PHE A 75 -7.87 5.85 3.66
C PHE A 75 -6.42 6.06 3.23
N SER A 76 -6.00 5.36 2.17
CA SER A 76 -4.74 5.64 1.48
C SER A 76 -4.67 7.10 1.06
N THR A 77 -3.54 7.74 1.31
CA THR A 77 -3.32 9.15 0.98
C THR A 77 -2.69 9.34 -0.41
N PHE A 78 -2.56 8.27 -1.17
CA PHE A 78 -2.01 8.31 -2.52
C PHE A 78 -3.00 8.85 -3.56
N PRO A 79 -2.50 9.39 -4.68
CA PRO A 79 -3.33 9.89 -5.78
C PRO A 79 -3.84 8.72 -6.64
N TYR A 80 -4.66 7.86 -6.04
CA TYR A 80 -5.11 6.60 -6.61
C TYR A 80 -5.73 6.73 -8.01
N GLN A 81 -6.48 7.83 -8.27
CA GLN A 81 -7.06 8.06 -9.59
C GLN A 81 -5.97 8.27 -10.65
N ALA A 82 -4.98 9.13 -10.35
CA ALA A 82 -3.87 9.37 -11.28
C ALA A 82 -3.02 8.11 -11.51
N MET A 83 -2.80 7.31 -10.47
CA MET A 83 -2.11 6.02 -10.58
C MET A 83 -2.90 5.04 -11.46
N HIS A 84 -4.20 4.93 -11.26
CA HIS A 84 -5.08 4.08 -12.07
C HIS A 84 -5.07 4.49 -13.54
N ASP A 85 -5.31 5.76 -13.82
CA ASP A 85 -5.36 6.30 -15.18
C ASP A 85 -4.02 6.12 -15.90
N ARG A 86 -2.91 6.30 -15.16
CA ARG A 86 -1.57 6.07 -15.72
C ARG A 86 -1.34 4.60 -16.08
N LEU A 87 -1.72 3.66 -15.22
CA LEU A 87 -1.57 2.23 -15.49
C LEU A 87 -2.44 1.80 -16.67
N GLN A 88 -3.67 2.30 -16.76
CA GLN A 88 -4.52 2.05 -17.92
C GLN A 88 -3.92 2.59 -19.22
N ALA A 89 -3.33 3.79 -19.21
CA ALA A 89 -2.68 4.38 -20.36
C ALA A 89 -1.43 3.58 -20.83
N GLU A 90 -0.77 2.88 -19.92
CA GLU A 90 0.34 1.97 -20.21
C GLU A 90 -0.15 0.55 -20.63
N GLY A 91 -1.46 0.32 -20.70
CA GLY A 91 -2.02 -0.99 -21.01
C GLY A 91 -1.86 -2.03 -19.89
N ILE A 92 -1.54 -1.61 -18.68
CA ILE A 92 -1.36 -2.49 -17.53
C ILE A 92 -2.72 -2.67 -16.82
N PRO A 93 -3.23 -3.91 -16.69
CA PRO A 93 -4.49 -4.17 -15.99
C PRO A 93 -4.42 -3.68 -14.54
N VAL A 94 -5.39 -2.86 -14.14
CA VAL A 94 -5.44 -2.24 -12.81
C VAL A 94 -6.88 -2.11 -12.33
N ARG A 95 -7.08 -2.20 -11.03
CA ARG A 95 -8.36 -1.84 -10.37
C ARG A 95 -8.14 -1.30 -8.97
N TYR A 96 -9.13 -0.57 -8.46
CA TYR A 96 -9.21 -0.25 -7.04
C TYR A 96 -9.57 -1.49 -6.24
N HIS A 97 -8.99 -1.57 -5.06
CA HIS A 97 -9.33 -2.57 -4.07
C HIS A 97 -9.56 -1.89 -2.72
N PHE A 98 -10.57 -2.31 -1.98
CA PHE A 98 -11.03 -1.57 -0.81
C PHE A 98 -10.47 -2.10 0.50
N GLU A 99 -9.77 -3.22 0.47
CA GLU A 99 -9.08 -3.76 1.64
C GLU A 99 -7.85 -4.57 1.24
N ALA A 100 -6.76 -4.41 1.96
CA ALA A 100 -5.53 -5.19 1.76
C ALA A 100 -5.57 -6.56 2.47
N GLY A 101 -6.77 -7.05 2.80
CA GLY A 101 -6.99 -8.24 3.62
C GLY A 101 -6.84 -7.95 5.11
N GLN A 102 -6.57 -8.99 5.89
CA GLN A 102 -6.39 -8.90 7.35
C GLN A 102 -4.99 -9.34 7.80
N ASN A 103 -4.13 -9.70 6.86
CA ASN A 103 -2.78 -10.19 7.11
C ASN A 103 -1.75 -9.04 7.14
N GLN A 104 -0.48 -9.38 7.07
CA GLN A 104 0.64 -8.44 7.19
C GLN A 104 0.59 -7.29 6.18
N CYS A 105 0.03 -7.47 4.98
CA CYS A 105 -0.13 -6.39 4.00
C CYS A 105 -1.01 -5.26 4.53
N ASN A 106 -2.16 -5.62 5.11
CA ASN A 106 -3.03 -4.65 5.77
C ASN A 106 -2.37 -4.03 7.00
N CYS A 107 -1.66 -4.84 7.79
CA CYS A 107 -0.94 -4.36 8.97
C CYS A 107 0.09 -3.29 8.60
N VAL A 108 0.87 -3.52 7.54
CA VAL A 108 1.86 -2.55 7.01
C VAL A 108 1.18 -1.31 6.46
N LEU A 109 0.09 -1.45 5.68
CA LEU A 109 -0.67 -0.33 5.15
C LEU A 109 -1.26 0.53 6.26
N TYR A 110 -1.99 -0.10 7.19
CA TYR A 110 -2.60 0.61 8.30
C TYR A 110 -1.56 1.33 9.17
N SER A 111 -0.45 0.65 9.52
CA SER A 111 0.61 1.22 10.33
C SER A 111 1.28 2.43 9.67
N ALA A 112 1.59 2.35 8.36
CA ALA A 112 2.15 3.48 7.63
C ALA A 112 1.20 4.69 7.62
N LEU A 113 -0.11 4.46 7.44
CA LEU A 113 -1.14 5.50 7.47
C LEU A 113 -1.33 6.08 8.87
N HIS A 114 -1.32 5.23 9.90
CA HIS A 114 -1.39 5.66 11.30
C HIS A 114 -0.22 6.56 11.69
N LEU A 115 1.00 6.15 11.34
CA LEU A 115 2.20 6.94 11.58
C LEU A 115 2.17 8.29 10.82
N ALA A 116 1.70 8.29 9.57
CA ALA A 116 1.51 9.52 8.81
C ALA A 116 0.50 10.48 9.49
N ALA A 117 -0.59 9.93 10.04
CA ALA A 117 -1.63 10.72 10.66
C ALA A 117 -1.24 11.26 12.05
N THR A 118 -0.38 10.55 12.80
CA THR A 118 -0.11 10.83 14.21
C THR A 118 1.28 11.41 14.48
N HIS A 119 2.32 10.96 13.76
CA HIS A 119 3.71 11.28 14.08
C HIS A 119 4.45 12.00 12.94
N TYR A 120 4.09 11.74 11.69
CA TYR A 120 4.85 12.23 10.52
C TYR A 120 3.96 13.07 9.60
N SER A 121 3.54 14.23 10.10
CA SER A 121 2.69 15.16 9.34
C SER A 121 3.32 15.49 7.97
N GLY A 122 2.51 15.36 6.92
CA GLY A 122 2.94 15.57 5.53
C GLY A 122 3.55 14.34 4.84
N MET A 123 3.75 13.22 5.55
CA MET A 123 4.04 11.94 4.92
C MET A 123 2.77 11.37 4.27
N THR A 124 2.89 10.84 3.06
CA THR A 124 1.83 10.10 2.39
C THR A 124 2.15 8.62 2.39
N ALA A 125 1.12 7.77 2.49
CA ALA A 125 1.30 6.32 2.49
C ALA A 125 0.22 5.62 1.66
N GLY A 126 0.58 4.47 1.11
CA GLY A 126 -0.32 3.62 0.35
C GLY A 126 0.30 2.26 0.05
N PHE A 127 -0.51 1.39 -0.52
CA PHE A 127 -0.14 0.01 -0.82
C PHE A 127 -0.68 -0.40 -2.19
N ILE A 128 0.11 -1.17 -2.92
CA ILE A 128 -0.35 -1.87 -4.12
C ILE A 128 -0.04 -3.36 -4.01
N HIS A 129 -0.97 -4.20 -4.43
CA HIS A 129 -0.68 -5.60 -4.71
C HIS A 129 -0.36 -5.76 -6.19
N VAL A 130 0.74 -6.44 -6.47
CA VAL A 130 1.11 -6.84 -7.82
C VAL A 130 0.80 -8.33 -8.00
N PRO A 131 0.43 -8.78 -9.22
CA PRO A 131 0.22 -10.19 -9.49
C PRO A 131 1.47 -11.03 -9.24
N MET A 132 1.28 -12.32 -9.04
CA MET A 132 2.37 -13.29 -9.05
C MET A 132 3.09 -13.27 -10.40
N LEU A 133 4.34 -13.71 -10.42
CA LEU A 133 5.02 -13.99 -11.70
C LEU A 133 4.37 -15.20 -12.39
N PRO A 134 4.39 -15.26 -13.73
CA PRO A 134 3.87 -16.41 -14.46
C PRO A 134 4.58 -17.69 -14.05
N ASP A 135 3.82 -18.75 -13.86
CA ASP A 135 4.33 -20.10 -13.57
C ASP A 135 3.41 -21.12 -14.26
N SER A 136 3.87 -21.64 -15.40
CA SER A 136 3.09 -22.55 -16.22
C SER A 136 2.88 -23.93 -15.53
N GLU A 137 3.81 -24.36 -14.67
CA GLU A 137 3.70 -25.62 -13.94
C GLU A 137 2.60 -25.57 -12.89
N LYS A 138 2.39 -24.39 -12.30
CA LYS A 138 1.32 -24.13 -11.32
C LYS A 138 0.05 -23.54 -11.93
N GLY A 139 0.00 -23.33 -13.24
CA GLY A 139 -1.14 -22.69 -13.91
C GLY A 139 -1.33 -21.22 -13.57
N ILE A 140 -0.29 -20.55 -13.09
CA ILE A 140 -0.33 -19.13 -12.73
C ILE A 140 -0.12 -18.29 -13.99
N GLN A 141 -1.14 -17.52 -14.38
CA GLN A 141 -1.03 -16.55 -15.49
C GLN A 141 -0.12 -15.39 -15.13
N GLY A 142 -0.29 -14.84 -13.93
CA GLY A 142 0.54 -13.80 -13.37
C GLY A 142 0.75 -12.58 -14.24
N MET A 143 1.75 -11.77 -13.90
CA MET A 143 2.24 -10.65 -14.68
C MET A 143 3.76 -10.77 -14.76
N ASN A 144 4.34 -10.60 -15.96
CA ASN A 144 5.79 -10.70 -16.10
C ASN A 144 6.51 -9.58 -15.33
N LEU A 145 7.78 -9.81 -15.02
CA LEU A 145 8.56 -8.93 -14.16
C LEU A 145 8.69 -7.52 -14.73
N GLU A 146 8.80 -7.37 -16.05
CA GLU A 146 8.94 -6.07 -16.72
C GLU A 146 7.68 -5.22 -16.55
N HIS A 147 6.49 -5.80 -16.80
CA HIS A 147 5.22 -5.09 -16.58
C HIS A 147 4.99 -4.80 -15.10
N THR A 148 5.35 -5.71 -14.20
CA THR A 148 5.27 -5.48 -12.75
C THR A 148 6.16 -4.33 -12.31
N ALA A 149 7.42 -4.30 -12.75
CA ALA A 149 8.35 -3.22 -12.44
C ALA A 149 7.86 -1.88 -13.03
N ARG A 150 7.32 -1.90 -14.26
CA ARG A 150 6.73 -0.71 -14.90
C ARG A 150 5.53 -0.19 -14.12
N ALA A 151 4.65 -1.09 -13.64
CA ALA A 151 3.50 -0.71 -12.82
C ALA A 151 3.92 0.00 -11.53
N ILE A 152 4.89 -0.57 -10.81
CA ILE A 152 5.42 0.02 -9.58
C ILE A 152 6.01 1.41 -9.87
N LEU A 153 6.80 1.54 -10.94
CA LEU A 153 7.42 2.81 -11.31
C LEU A 153 6.37 3.88 -11.64
N CYS A 154 5.34 3.54 -12.41
CA CYS A 154 4.22 4.45 -12.70
C CYS A 154 3.54 4.93 -11.42
N CYS A 155 3.27 4.04 -10.47
CA CYS A 155 2.68 4.40 -9.18
C CYS A 155 3.58 5.36 -8.38
N VAL A 156 4.88 5.10 -8.34
CA VAL A 156 5.87 5.98 -7.67
C VAL A 156 5.92 7.35 -8.34
N GLU A 157 5.94 7.41 -9.67
CA GLU A 157 5.96 8.68 -10.42
C GLU A 157 4.71 9.54 -10.12
N GLU A 158 3.52 8.95 -10.16
CA GLU A 158 2.28 9.69 -9.89
C GLU A 158 2.19 10.14 -8.42
N ALA A 159 2.59 9.29 -7.48
CA ALA A 159 2.67 9.68 -6.07
C ALA A 159 3.67 10.83 -5.84
N ALA A 160 4.85 10.77 -6.49
CA ALA A 160 5.84 11.84 -6.40
C ALA A 160 5.37 13.16 -7.03
N LYS A 161 4.60 13.11 -8.13
CA LYS A 161 3.96 14.31 -8.72
C LYS A 161 2.96 14.94 -7.76
N ALA A 162 2.17 14.12 -7.05
CA ALA A 162 1.20 14.60 -6.08
C ALA A 162 1.84 15.35 -4.92
N LEU A 163 3.03 14.93 -4.46
CA LEU A 163 3.78 15.63 -3.40
C LEU A 163 4.23 17.06 -3.78
N ARG A 164 4.24 17.39 -5.05
CA ARG A 164 4.61 18.72 -5.57
C ARG A 164 3.42 19.63 -5.78
N ARG A 165 2.20 19.10 -5.73
CA ARG A 165 0.98 19.89 -5.91
C ARG A 165 0.57 20.52 -4.57
N PRO A 166 0.19 21.80 -4.56
CA PRO A 166 -0.39 22.41 -3.36
C PRO A 166 -1.69 21.69 -3.01
N VAL A 167 -1.88 21.43 -1.71
CA VAL A 167 -3.15 20.88 -1.20
C VAL A 167 -4.21 21.96 -1.42
N ARG A 168 -5.26 21.66 -2.19
CA ARG A 168 -6.40 22.56 -2.35
C ARG A 168 -7.35 22.39 -1.16
N THR A 169 -7.75 23.51 -0.56
CA THR A 169 -8.76 23.54 0.50
C THR A 169 -10.17 23.45 -0.10
N LEU A 170 -11.15 23.07 0.72
CA LEU A 170 -12.57 23.09 0.29
C LEU A 170 -13.02 24.47 -0.18
N GLU A 171 -12.50 25.54 0.38
CA GLU A 171 -12.78 26.92 -0.05
C GLU A 171 -12.32 27.15 -1.48
N GLN A 172 -11.12 26.71 -1.84
CA GLN A 172 -10.60 26.82 -3.20
C GLN A 172 -11.37 25.99 -4.24
N TYR A 173 -12.09 24.95 -3.81
CA TYR A 173 -13.01 24.23 -4.69
C TYR A 173 -14.34 24.97 -4.88
N ARG A 174 -14.84 25.67 -3.85
CA ARG A 174 -16.09 26.44 -3.92
C ARG A 174 -15.99 27.67 -4.82
N GLU A 175 -14.81 28.28 -4.93
CA GLU A 175 -14.57 29.43 -5.81
C GLU A 175 -14.63 29.10 -7.32
N ASN A 176 -14.67 27.81 -7.68
CA ASN A 176 -14.74 27.33 -9.07
C ASN A 176 -16.08 26.67 -9.43
N LEU A 177 -17.09 26.74 -8.55
CA LEU A 177 -18.47 26.33 -8.77
C LEU A 177 -19.38 27.53 -8.99
#